data_80053728a14b6cd805df924c3fe7e0cc
#
_entry.id   80053728a14b6cd805df924c3fe7e0cc
#
_cell.length_a   1.000
_cell.length_b   1.000
_cell.length_c   1.000
_cell.angle_alpha   90.00
_cell.angle_beta   90.00
_cell.angle_gamma   90.00
#
_symmetry.space_group_name_H-M   'P 1'
#
loop_
_entity.id
_entity.type
_entity.pdbx_description
1 polymer ?
#
loop_
_entity_poly.entity_id
_entity_poly.type
_entity_poly.pdbx_seq_one_letter_code
_entity_poly.pdbx_strand_id
1 'polypeptide(L)'
;MTIRLLFFALVLINGNIDAAEFSIETIEFQSRQVRLTGSIVAPTKRSPIAAVVFVHGSGPQKRNLYWAKRFADNGIITLVYDKRGVGESGGVYESQQSVSEKNINLLADDALAAFEALRKHPTTQGLALGYTGISQAGWIVPIAAEKSGQLDFIALWSAPVCKVSEEDIFSRYTADRDGVDAGGRVPSFQEALNARTEKYRWPKFLGKDSNPSDHLQHLDVPGLWIFGGRDGSIPVDLSIQRLDRLSEAGHEYEYILYSHLGHNNMPKTFESVVSWIKRIVH
;
A
#
# COMPACT_ATOMS: atom_id res chain seq x y z
N MET A 1 31.14 -71.42 -23.78
CA MET A 1 31.36 -69.98 -23.63
C MET A 1 29.97 -69.35 -23.55
N THR A 2 29.48 -69.08 -22.34
CA THR A 2 28.06 -68.69 -22.09
C THR A 2 28.05 -67.19 -21.83
N ILE A 3 27.45 -66.42 -22.75
CA ILE A 3 27.30 -64.98 -22.64
C ILE A 3 26.09 -64.67 -21.76
N ARG A 4 26.32 -64.05 -20.61
CA ARG A 4 25.26 -63.51 -19.73
C ARG A 4 24.96 -62.09 -20.19
N LEU A 5 23.76 -61.84 -20.73
CA LEU A 5 23.22 -60.49 -20.93
C LEU A 5 22.74 -59.92 -19.57
N LEU A 6 23.32 -58.82 -19.12
CA LEU A 6 22.80 -58.03 -18.02
C LEU A 6 21.78 -57.03 -18.63
N PHE A 7 20.51 -57.20 -18.18
CA PHE A 7 19.47 -56.16 -18.38
C PHE A 7 19.63 -55.06 -17.32
N PHE A 8 19.97 -53.86 -17.73
CA PHE A 8 19.85 -52.66 -16.87
C PHE A 8 18.42 -52.18 -16.96
N ALA A 9 17.67 -52.29 -15.87
CA ALA A 9 16.36 -51.67 -15.72
C ALA A 9 16.57 -50.16 -15.42
N LEU A 10 16.19 -49.29 -16.36
CA LEU A 10 16.16 -47.84 -16.18
C LEU A 10 14.92 -47.52 -15.33
N VAL A 11 15.11 -47.24 -14.06
CA VAL A 11 14.04 -46.74 -13.17
C VAL A 11 13.88 -45.25 -13.48
N LEU A 12 12.83 -44.90 -14.24
CA LEU A 12 12.39 -43.52 -14.40
C LEU A 12 11.72 -43.10 -13.07
N ILE A 13 12.45 -42.33 -12.27
CA ILE A 13 11.89 -41.65 -11.12
C ILE A 13 11.10 -40.46 -11.69
N ASN A 14 9.79 -40.63 -11.85
CA ASN A 14 8.86 -39.53 -12.07
C ASN A 14 8.76 -38.74 -10.75
N GLY A 15 9.69 -37.82 -10.52
CA GLY A 15 9.53 -36.80 -9.50
C GLY A 15 8.41 -35.85 -9.96
N ASN A 16 7.26 -35.90 -9.31
CA ASN A 16 6.29 -34.83 -9.42
C ASN A 16 6.98 -33.56 -8.90
N ILE A 17 7.48 -32.71 -9.80
CA ILE A 17 7.85 -31.34 -9.45
C ILE A 17 6.55 -30.64 -9.17
N ASP A 18 6.21 -30.48 -7.90
CA ASP A 18 5.06 -29.67 -7.48
C ASP A 18 5.26 -28.26 -8.05
N ALA A 19 4.39 -27.87 -8.99
CA ALA A 19 4.49 -26.56 -9.60
C ALA A 19 4.38 -25.48 -8.51
N ALA A 20 5.30 -24.53 -8.50
CA ALA A 20 5.31 -23.45 -7.53
C ALA A 20 3.93 -22.78 -7.47
N GLU A 21 3.47 -22.39 -6.28
CA GLU A 21 2.12 -21.80 -6.09
C GLU A 21 1.99 -20.42 -6.73
N PHE A 22 3.11 -19.75 -6.97
CA PHE A 22 3.20 -18.43 -7.62
C PHE A 22 4.48 -18.29 -8.46
N SER A 23 4.40 -17.46 -9.49
CA SER A 23 5.56 -16.96 -10.21
C SER A 23 6.04 -15.66 -9.58
N ILE A 24 7.35 -15.42 -9.62
CA ILE A 24 7.96 -14.17 -9.18
C ILE A 24 8.86 -13.69 -10.32
N GLU A 25 8.52 -12.55 -10.88
CA GLU A 25 9.31 -11.90 -11.92
C GLU A 25 9.89 -10.59 -11.38
N THR A 26 11.21 -10.45 -11.42
CA THR A 26 11.87 -9.19 -11.10
C THR A 26 11.83 -8.30 -12.33
N ILE A 27 11.33 -7.08 -12.16
CA ILE A 27 11.23 -6.08 -13.22
C ILE A 27 11.96 -4.79 -12.84
N GLU A 28 12.38 -4.07 -13.85
CA GLU A 28 12.89 -2.71 -13.72
C GLU A 28 11.96 -1.76 -14.46
N PHE A 29 11.70 -0.61 -13.88
CA PHE A 29 10.89 0.44 -14.48
C PHE A 29 11.45 1.82 -14.17
N GLN A 30 11.13 2.78 -15.02
CA GLN A 30 11.68 4.12 -14.94
C GLN A 30 10.66 5.06 -14.28
N SER A 31 11.08 5.73 -13.20
CA SER A 31 10.34 6.86 -12.61
C SER A 31 11.17 8.13 -12.76
N ARG A 32 10.70 9.06 -13.59
CA ARG A 32 11.50 10.22 -14.03
C ARG A 32 12.87 9.73 -14.56
N GLN A 33 13.97 10.14 -13.92
CA GLN A 33 15.35 9.78 -14.31
C GLN A 33 15.96 8.68 -13.43
N VAL A 34 15.14 7.98 -12.65
CA VAL A 34 15.60 6.94 -11.72
C VAL A 34 14.99 5.60 -12.09
N ARG A 35 15.88 4.59 -12.17
CA ARG A 35 15.49 3.20 -12.33
C ARG A 35 15.07 2.63 -10.97
N LEU A 36 13.89 2.08 -10.92
CA LEU A 36 13.35 1.37 -9.76
C LEU A 36 13.28 -0.12 -10.07
N THR A 37 13.47 -0.93 -9.04
CA THR A 37 13.40 -2.40 -9.12
C THR A 37 12.21 -2.89 -8.31
N GLY A 38 11.41 -3.75 -8.93
CA GLY A 38 10.24 -4.37 -8.32
C GLY A 38 10.15 -5.86 -8.63
N SER A 39 9.14 -6.50 -8.06
CA SER A 39 8.79 -7.88 -8.36
C SER A 39 7.28 -7.98 -8.58
N ILE A 40 6.88 -8.59 -9.69
CA ILE A 40 5.52 -9.01 -9.94
C ILE A 40 5.37 -10.44 -9.42
N VAL A 41 4.41 -10.64 -8.51
CA VAL A 41 4.07 -11.95 -7.96
C VAL A 41 2.68 -12.31 -8.45
N ALA A 42 2.56 -13.42 -9.18
CA ALA A 42 1.31 -13.86 -9.78
C ALA A 42 0.97 -15.31 -9.36
N PRO A 43 -0.31 -15.65 -9.17
CA PRO A 43 -0.73 -17.02 -8.89
C PRO A 43 -0.49 -17.90 -10.11
N THR A 44 -0.13 -19.18 -9.88
CA THR A 44 0.08 -20.17 -10.94
C THR A 44 -0.99 -21.27 -10.95
N LYS A 45 -1.63 -21.52 -9.79
CA LYS A 45 -2.63 -22.59 -9.61
C LYS A 45 -4.09 -22.12 -9.76
N ARG A 46 -4.30 -20.81 -10.00
CA ARG A 46 -5.63 -20.21 -10.21
C ARG A 46 -5.56 -19.01 -11.15
N SER A 47 -6.66 -18.72 -11.81
CA SER A 47 -6.75 -17.50 -12.63
C SER A 47 -6.72 -16.26 -11.74
N PRO A 48 -5.95 -15.24 -12.10
CA PRO A 48 -5.98 -13.97 -11.39
C PRO A 48 -7.32 -13.24 -11.61
N ILE A 49 -7.76 -12.50 -10.60
CA ILE A 49 -9.01 -11.74 -10.60
C ILE A 49 -8.79 -10.23 -10.58
N ALA A 50 -7.64 -9.78 -10.10
CA ALA A 50 -7.25 -8.37 -10.04
C ALA A 50 -5.74 -8.25 -9.97
N ALA A 51 -5.22 -7.03 -10.13
CA ALA A 51 -3.83 -6.74 -9.87
C ALA A 51 -3.67 -5.43 -9.08
N VAL A 52 -2.65 -5.36 -8.21
CA VAL A 52 -2.40 -4.20 -7.35
C VAL A 52 -0.93 -3.81 -7.34
N VAL A 53 -0.67 -2.52 -7.21
CA VAL A 53 0.64 -2.00 -6.77
C VAL A 53 0.58 -1.80 -5.26
N PHE A 54 1.54 -2.35 -4.53
CA PHE A 54 1.67 -2.15 -3.09
C PHE A 54 2.58 -0.96 -2.81
N VAL A 55 2.02 0.13 -2.29
CA VAL A 55 2.73 1.36 -1.95
C VAL A 55 3.17 1.35 -0.48
N HIS A 56 4.43 1.70 -0.26
CA HIS A 56 5.06 1.61 1.05
C HIS A 56 4.54 2.65 2.06
N GLY A 57 4.63 2.27 3.34
CA GLY A 57 4.62 3.21 4.46
C GLY A 57 5.90 4.04 4.57
N SER A 58 6.08 4.72 5.69
CA SER A 58 7.28 5.50 6.01
C SER A 58 8.53 4.62 6.16
N GLY A 59 9.70 5.24 6.10
CA GLY A 59 10.98 4.57 6.26
C GLY A 59 11.57 3.99 4.97
N PRO A 60 12.80 3.43 5.06
CA PRO A 60 13.54 2.82 3.95
C PRO A 60 13.03 1.39 3.70
N GLN A 61 11.96 1.26 2.93
CA GLN A 61 11.25 0.00 2.70
C GLN A 61 11.77 -0.70 1.44
N LYS A 62 12.10 -1.99 1.56
CA LYS A 62 12.32 -2.90 0.44
C LYS A 62 11.01 -3.55 0.01
N ARG A 63 10.97 -4.09 -1.23
CA ARG A 63 9.86 -4.89 -1.74
C ARG A 63 9.53 -6.06 -0.81
N ASN A 64 8.30 -6.18 -0.39
CA ASN A 64 7.86 -7.18 0.58
C ASN A 64 7.19 -8.37 -0.13
N LEU A 65 7.98 -9.38 -0.48
CA LEU A 65 7.49 -10.58 -1.14
C LEU A 65 6.52 -11.41 -0.29
N TYR A 66 6.57 -11.31 1.03
CA TYR A 66 5.63 -12.03 1.91
C TYR A 66 4.19 -11.60 1.64
N TRP A 67 3.93 -10.29 1.61
CA TRP A 67 2.60 -9.78 1.34
C TRP A 67 2.17 -10.00 -0.11
N ALA A 68 3.09 -9.86 -1.06
CA ALA A 68 2.80 -10.13 -2.46
C ALA A 68 2.37 -11.59 -2.69
N LYS A 69 3.02 -12.55 -2.02
CA LYS A 69 2.63 -13.98 -2.06
C LYS A 69 1.26 -14.19 -1.45
N ARG A 70 0.94 -13.56 -0.31
CA ARG A 70 -0.39 -13.65 0.29
C ARG A 70 -1.50 -13.11 -0.62
N PHE A 71 -1.26 -12.06 -1.36
CA PHE A 71 -2.18 -11.60 -2.41
C PHE A 71 -2.32 -12.62 -3.53
N ALA A 72 -1.21 -13.19 -4.01
CA ALA A 72 -1.22 -14.21 -5.05
C ALA A 72 -1.98 -15.48 -4.63
N ASP A 73 -1.86 -15.91 -3.36
CA ASP A 73 -2.67 -17.00 -2.79
C ASP A 73 -4.18 -16.72 -2.87
N ASN A 74 -4.56 -15.46 -2.97
CA ASN A 74 -5.94 -15.01 -3.12
C ASN A 74 -6.33 -14.65 -4.56
N GLY A 75 -5.47 -14.92 -5.54
CA GLY A 75 -5.74 -14.63 -6.95
C GLY A 75 -5.48 -13.17 -7.35
N ILE A 76 -4.72 -12.42 -6.56
CA ILE A 76 -4.41 -11.02 -6.84
C ILE A 76 -2.93 -10.89 -7.21
N ILE A 77 -2.65 -10.50 -8.45
CA ILE A 77 -1.29 -10.18 -8.91
C ILE A 77 -0.82 -8.94 -8.17
N THR A 78 0.42 -8.95 -7.67
CA THR A 78 0.94 -7.82 -6.90
C THR A 78 2.31 -7.40 -7.41
N LEU A 79 2.46 -6.13 -7.72
CA LEU A 79 3.74 -5.49 -7.89
C LEU A 79 4.17 -4.85 -6.58
N VAL A 80 5.29 -5.33 -6.03
CA VAL A 80 6.01 -4.72 -4.90
C VAL A 80 7.36 -4.22 -5.41
N TYR A 81 7.83 -3.07 -4.93
CA TYR A 81 9.09 -2.48 -5.40
C TYR A 81 9.95 -1.99 -4.25
N ASP A 82 11.25 -1.88 -4.46
CA ASP A 82 12.14 -1.22 -3.51
C ASP A 82 11.93 0.28 -3.58
N LYS A 83 11.70 0.92 -2.45
CA LYS A 83 11.51 2.37 -2.38
C LYS A 83 12.75 3.08 -2.95
N ARG A 84 12.56 4.23 -3.57
CA ARG A 84 13.65 5.06 -4.12
C ARG A 84 14.82 5.18 -3.15
N GLY A 85 16.04 4.90 -3.62
CA GLY A 85 17.27 4.90 -2.82
C GLY A 85 17.40 3.76 -1.82
N VAL A 86 16.60 2.70 -1.95
CA VAL A 86 16.61 1.53 -1.07
C VAL A 86 16.74 0.26 -1.90
N GLY A 87 17.37 -0.77 -1.36
CA GLY A 87 17.52 -2.07 -2.01
C GLY A 87 18.23 -1.98 -3.36
N GLU A 88 17.56 -2.44 -4.41
CA GLU A 88 18.08 -2.42 -5.79
C GLU A 88 17.57 -1.21 -6.58
N SER A 89 16.69 -0.39 -6.01
CA SER A 89 16.21 0.85 -6.63
C SER A 89 17.25 1.94 -6.56
N GLY A 90 17.45 2.64 -7.66
CA GLY A 90 18.30 3.83 -7.74
C GLY A 90 17.70 5.04 -7.02
N GLY A 91 18.41 6.17 -7.15
CA GLY A 91 18.02 7.45 -6.53
C GLY A 91 18.51 7.59 -5.10
N VAL A 92 17.87 8.47 -4.35
CA VAL A 92 18.23 8.79 -2.97
C VAL A 92 16.99 8.65 -2.08
N TYR A 93 17.15 7.97 -0.96
CA TYR A 93 16.12 7.91 0.07
C TYR A 93 16.14 9.22 0.89
N GLU A 94 15.00 9.90 0.92
CA GLU A 94 14.84 11.11 1.72
C GLU A 94 14.38 10.76 3.14
N SER A 95 15.25 10.99 4.13
CA SER A 95 14.97 10.67 5.53
C SER A 95 14.49 11.86 6.36
N GLN A 96 15.05 13.05 6.12
CA GLN A 96 14.80 14.25 6.94
C GLN A 96 13.56 15.04 6.49
N GLN A 97 13.29 15.05 5.19
CA GLN A 97 12.14 15.72 4.60
C GLN A 97 11.20 14.72 3.93
N SER A 98 11.04 13.54 4.56
CA SER A 98 10.27 12.42 4.01
C SER A 98 8.81 12.78 3.70
N VAL A 99 8.24 13.73 4.42
CA VAL A 99 6.86 14.23 4.28
C VAL A 99 6.79 15.58 3.55
N SER A 100 7.89 16.10 2.99
CA SER A 100 7.85 17.31 2.19
C SER A 100 7.00 17.13 0.92
N GLU A 101 6.37 18.20 0.46
CA GLU A 101 5.63 18.21 -0.81
C GLU A 101 6.44 17.58 -1.95
N LYS A 102 7.71 18.00 -2.06
CA LYS A 102 8.64 17.48 -3.08
C LYS A 102 8.79 15.96 -3.01
N ASN A 103 9.02 15.43 -1.81
CA ASN A 103 9.25 13.98 -1.64
C ASN A 103 7.95 13.18 -1.80
N ILE A 104 6.82 13.64 -1.26
CA ILE A 104 5.53 12.98 -1.46
C ILE A 104 5.17 12.90 -2.95
N ASN A 105 5.33 14.01 -3.70
CA ASN A 105 5.10 14.00 -5.15
C ASN A 105 6.07 13.09 -5.89
N LEU A 106 7.33 13.00 -5.45
CA LEU A 106 8.32 12.11 -6.04
C LEU A 106 7.96 10.64 -5.82
N LEU A 107 7.51 10.28 -4.62
CA LEU A 107 7.05 8.93 -4.30
C LEU A 107 5.72 8.59 -5.01
N ALA A 108 4.87 9.58 -5.25
CA ALA A 108 3.66 9.41 -6.06
C ALA A 108 4.00 9.13 -7.53
N ASP A 109 5.03 9.78 -8.08
CA ASP A 109 5.52 9.46 -9.43
C ASP A 109 6.13 8.05 -9.50
N ASP A 110 6.77 7.59 -8.41
CA ASP A 110 7.27 6.20 -8.32
C ASP A 110 6.13 5.18 -8.31
N ALA A 111 5.09 5.45 -7.54
CA ALA A 111 3.89 4.61 -7.49
C ALA A 111 3.16 4.59 -8.85
N LEU A 112 3.07 5.74 -9.53
CA LEU A 112 2.52 5.82 -10.88
C LEU A 112 3.35 5.02 -11.89
N ALA A 113 4.68 5.13 -11.84
CA ALA A 113 5.56 4.37 -12.72
C ALA A 113 5.43 2.85 -12.48
N ALA A 114 5.29 2.42 -11.23
CA ALA A 114 5.01 1.04 -10.88
C ALA A 114 3.64 0.58 -11.43
N PHE A 115 2.62 1.41 -11.32
CA PHE A 115 1.28 1.13 -11.87
C PHE A 115 1.32 0.97 -13.38
N GLU A 116 2.00 1.88 -14.09
CA GLU A 116 2.15 1.81 -15.54
C GLU A 116 2.95 0.56 -15.99
N ALA A 117 3.95 0.14 -15.21
CA ALA A 117 4.66 -1.10 -15.47
C ALA A 117 3.75 -2.32 -15.30
N LEU A 118 2.98 -2.36 -14.21
CA LEU A 118 2.03 -3.43 -13.95
C LEU A 118 0.92 -3.48 -15.01
N ARG A 119 0.35 -2.34 -15.38
CA ARG A 119 -0.73 -2.21 -16.38
C ARG A 119 -0.31 -2.71 -17.77
N LYS A 120 0.95 -2.50 -18.14
CA LYS A 120 1.51 -2.96 -19.42
C LYS A 120 1.96 -4.42 -19.41
N HIS A 121 1.98 -5.04 -18.22
CA HIS A 121 2.45 -6.41 -18.09
C HIS A 121 1.45 -7.40 -18.71
N PRO A 122 1.92 -8.41 -19.49
CA PRO A 122 1.00 -9.34 -20.18
C PRO A 122 0.04 -10.09 -19.26
N THR A 123 0.46 -10.40 -18.02
CA THR A 123 -0.36 -11.17 -17.06
C THR A 123 -1.52 -10.39 -16.46
N THR A 124 -1.57 -9.06 -16.65
CA THR A 124 -2.62 -8.20 -16.07
C THR A 124 -3.64 -7.71 -17.09
N GLN A 125 -3.53 -8.14 -18.34
CA GLN A 125 -4.44 -7.72 -19.39
C GLN A 125 -5.89 -8.15 -19.09
N GLY A 126 -6.81 -7.18 -19.11
CA GLY A 126 -8.24 -7.41 -18.82
C GLY A 126 -8.59 -7.58 -17.34
N LEU A 127 -7.64 -7.38 -16.42
CA LEU A 127 -7.88 -7.40 -14.98
C LEU A 127 -8.18 -5.99 -14.47
N ALA A 128 -8.99 -5.91 -13.42
CA ALA A 128 -9.11 -4.69 -12.61
C ALA A 128 -7.78 -4.38 -11.91
N LEU A 129 -7.36 -3.12 -11.98
CA LEU A 129 -6.07 -2.64 -11.48
C LEU A 129 -6.26 -1.62 -10.36
N GLY A 130 -5.59 -1.82 -9.23
CA GLY A 130 -5.71 -0.94 -8.08
C GLY A 130 -4.39 -0.60 -7.40
N TYR A 131 -4.49 0.32 -6.46
CA TYR A 131 -3.45 0.56 -5.47
C TYR A 131 -3.84 -0.06 -4.13
N THR A 132 -2.84 -0.61 -3.47
CA THR A 132 -2.90 -0.94 -2.05
C THR A 132 -1.67 -0.37 -1.33
N GLY A 133 -1.73 -0.20 -0.01
CA GLY A 133 -0.60 0.36 0.72
C GLY A 133 -0.93 0.64 2.17
N ILE A 134 0.07 1.14 2.89
CA ILE A 134 -0.04 1.40 4.34
C ILE A 134 0.47 2.80 4.71
N SER A 135 -0.08 3.39 5.78
CA SER A 135 0.47 4.56 6.46
C SER A 135 0.77 5.71 5.47
N GLN A 136 2.03 6.09 5.22
CA GLN A 136 2.44 7.15 4.29
C GLN A 136 1.79 7.02 2.89
N ALA A 137 1.36 5.82 2.50
CA ALA A 137 0.63 5.62 1.24
C ALA A 137 -0.66 6.47 1.16
N GLY A 138 -1.23 6.89 2.30
CA GLY A 138 -2.37 7.79 2.35
C GLY A 138 -2.16 9.14 1.69
N TRP A 139 -0.93 9.67 1.67
CA TRP A 139 -0.59 10.90 0.94
C TRP A 139 -0.09 10.63 -0.49
N ILE A 140 0.43 9.45 -0.75
CA ILE A 140 1.07 9.07 -2.02
C ILE A 140 0.05 8.58 -3.03
N VAL A 141 -0.80 7.62 -2.61
CA VAL A 141 -1.74 6.93 -3.51
C VAL A 141 -2.77 7.88 -4.14
N PRO A 142 -3.42 8.81 -3.41
CA PRO A 142 -4.36 9.73 -4.05
C PRO A 142 -3.75 10.56 -5.17
N ILE A 143 -2.50 11.03 -5.00
CA ILE A 143 -1.78 11.78 -6.04
C ILE A 143 -1.46 10.87 -7.24
N ALA A 144 -0.97 9.66 -6.99
CA ALA A 144 -0.63 8.71 -8.05
C ALA A 144 -1.89 8.28 -8.82
N ALA A 145 -3.00 8.06 -8.11
CA ALA A 145 -4.29 7.68 -8.66
C ALA A 145 -4.86 8.77 -9.59
N GLU A 146 -4.88 10.03 -9.13
CA GLU A 146 -5.33 11.16 -9.95
C GLU A 146 -4.48 11.31 -11.23
N LYS A 147 -3.16 11.12 -11.12
CA LYS A 147 -2.26 11.18 -12.28
C LYS A 147 -2.45 10.01 -13.25
N SER A 148 -2.85 8.84 -12.78
CA SER A 148 -2.99 7.64 -13.64
C SER A 148 -4.20 7.71 -14.57
N GLY A 149 -5.32 8.25 -14.10
CA GLY A 149 -6.59 8.36 -14.86
C GLY A 149 -7.22 7.02 -15.30
N GLN A 150 -6.66 5.89 -14.88
CA GLN A 150 -7.05 4.55 -15.34
C GLN A 150 -6.99 3.52 -14.20
N LEU A 151 -7.48 3.91 -13.05
CA LEU A 151 -7.50 3.09 -11.84
C LEU A 151 -8.91 2.52 -11.65
N ASP A 152 -9.02 1.30 -11.14
CA ASP A 152 -10.31 0.68 -10.85
C ASP A 152 -10.66 0.74 -9.36
N PHE A 153 -9.67 0.78 -8.44
CA PHE A 153 -9.92 0.83 -6.99
C PHE A 153 -8.70 1.22 -6.15
N ILE A 154 -8.98 1.61 -4.89
CA ILE A 154 -7.96 1.88 -3.85
C ILE A 154 -8.30 1.08 -2.59
N ALA A 155 -7.31 0.43 -1.95
CA ALA A 155 -7.51 -0.26 -0.67
C ALA A 155 -6.30 -0.06 0.26
N LEU A 156 -6.47 0.68 1.36
CA LEU A 156 -5.38 1.17 2.19
C LEU A 156 -5.54 0.78 3.67
N TRP A 157 -4.43 0.50 4.33
CA TRP A 157 -4.36 0.25 5.79
C TRP A 157 -3.71 1.41 6.52
N SER A 158 -4.32 1.84 7.62
CA SER A 158 -3.81 2.90 8.50
C SER A 158 -3.27 4.11 7.73
N ALA A 159 -3.94 4.43 6.63
CA ALA A 159 -3.55 5.48 5.71
C ALA A 159 -4.31 6.77 6.04
N PRO A 160 -3.62 7.87 6.37
CA PRO A 160 -4.28 9.10 6.77
C PRO A 160 -5.08 9.72 5.61
N VAL A 161 -6.26 10.26 5.95
CA VAL A 161 -7.02 11.19 5.10
C VAL A 161 -6.99 12.58 5.75
N CYS A 162 -5.83 12.98 6.21
CA CYS A 162 -5.58 14.26 6.86
C CYS A 162 -4.32 14.91 6.29
N LYS A 163 -4.14 16.21 6.52
CA LYS A 163 -2.90 16.90 6.15
C LYS A 163 -1.71 16.32 6.91
N VAL A 164 -0.53 16.41 6.34
CA VAL A 164 0.70 16.00 7.04
C VAL A 164 0.87 16.77 8.35
N SER A 165 0.57 18.09 8.36
CA SER A 165 0.62 18.89 9.59
C SER A 165 -0.32 18.43 10.69
N GLU A 166 -1.47 17.89 10.33
CA GLU A 166 -2.46 17.39 11.28
C GLU A 166 -2.01 16.04 11.88
N GLU A 167 -1.42 15.20 11.06
CA GLU A 167 -0.77 13.97 11.52
C GLU A 167 0.40 14.30 12.46
N ASP A 168 1.30 15.23 12.10
CA ASP A 168 2.44 15.65 12.92
C ASP A 168 1.98 16.22 14.28
N ILE A 169 0.88 16.97 14.33
CA ILE A 169 0.27 17.43 15.59
C ILE A 169 -0.18 16.24 16.45
N PHE A 170 -0.86 15.29 15.83
CA PHE A 170 -1.44 14.14 16.51
C PHE A 170 -0.36 13.17 17.00
N SER A 171 0.53 12.74 16.10
CA SER A 171 1.59 11.77 16.40
C SER A 171 2.57 12.27 17.49
N ARG A 172 2.87 13.56 17.50
CA ARG A 172 3.66 14.16 18.59
C ARG A 172 2.92 14.14 19.92
N TYR A 173 1.63 14.38 19.94
CA TYR A 173 0.83 14.35 21.16
C TYR A 173 0.73 12.95 21.75
N THR A 174 0.53 11.95 20.92
CA THR A 174 0.45 10.53 21.29
C THR A 174 1.82 9.87 21.44
N ALA A 175 2.91 10.51 20.96
CA ALA A 175 4.25 9.95 20.81
C ALA A 175 4.24 8.64 20.00
N ASP A 176 3.41 8.57 18.94
CA ASP A 176 3.22 7.40 18.05
C ASP A 176 2.82 6.10 18.79
N ARG A 177 2.23 6.21 19.98
CA ARG A 177 1.89 5.05 20.81
C ARG A 177 0.42 4.68 20.66
N ASP A 178 0.18 3.44 20.27
CA ASP A 178 -1.15 2.86 20.23
C ASP A 178 -1.77 2.77 21.65
N GLY A 179 -3.04 3.22 21.80
CA GLY A 179 -3.76 3.16 23.06
C GLY A 179 -3.08 3.95 24.17
N VAL A 180 -3.02 5.25 24.07
CA VAL A 180 -2.16 6.17 24.85
C VAL A 180 -2.49 6.22 26.33
N ASP A 181 -3.74 6.09 26.73
CA ASP A 181 -4.14 6.12 28.14
C ASP A 181 -4.24 4.73 28.78
N ALA A 182 -4.41 4.69 30.10
CA ALA A 182 -4.52 3.44 30.86
C ALA A 182 -5.70 2.53 30.43
N GLY A 183 -6.74 3.11 29.81
CA GLY A 183 -7.86 2.38 29.22
C GLY A 183 -7.62 1.92 27.78
N GLY A 184 -6.46 2.23 27.22
CA GLY A 184 -6.15 1.95 25.82
C GLY A 184 -6.91 2.83 24.83
N ARG A 185 -7.46 3.95 25.29
CA ARG A 185 -8.11 4.97 24.46
C ARG A 185 -7.04 5.81 23.74
N VAL A 186 -7.31 6.17 22.52
CA VAL A 186 -6.56 7.18 21.76
C VAL A 186 -7.34 8.49 21.82
N PRO A 187 -6.68 9.65 22.04
CA PRO A 187 -7.34 10.94 22.03
C PRO A 187 -7.91 11.24 20.63
N SER A 188 -8.90 12.13 20.57
CA SER A 188 -9.33 12.70 19.30
C SER A 188 -8.29 13.68 18.77
N PHE A 189 -8.35 13.96 17.46
CA PHE A 189 -7.53 15.02 16.87
C PHE A 189 -7.77 16.39 17.55
N GLN A 190 -9.04 16.67 17.91
CA GLN A 190 -9.37 17.93 18.58
C GLN A 190 -8.76 18.04 19.99
N GLU A 191 -8.68 16.93 20.73
CA GLU A 191 -7.97 16.89 22.03
C GLU A 191 -6.48 17.16 21.84
N ALA A 192 -5.84 16.51 20.85
CA ALA A 192 -4.43 16.75 20.52
C ALA A 192 -4.17 18.20 20.10
N LEU A 193 -5.05 18.77 19.30
CA LEU A 193 -4.97 20.16 18.86
C LEU A 193 -5.11 21.16 20.03
N ASN A 194 -6.07 20.91 20.94
CA ASN A 194 -6.33 21.78 22.09
C ASN A 194 -5.23 21.71 23.16
N ALA A 195 -4.57 20.56 23.30
CA ALA A 195 -3.48 20.34 24.26
C ALA A 195 -2.19 21.09 23.90
N ARG A 196 -2.11 21.66 22.72
CA ARG A 196 -0.90 22.36 22.27
C ARG A 196 -0.75 23.71 22.96
N THR A 197 0.42 23.92 23.55
CA THR A 197 0.78 25.17 24.20
C THR A 197 1.28 26.23 23.24
N GLU A 198 1.78 25.82 22.07
CA GLU A 198 2.35 26.72 21.05
C GLU A 198 1.53 26.67 19.75
N LYS A 199 1.50 27.83 19.05
CA LYS A 199 0.86 27.89 17.72
C LYS A 199 1.67 27.07 16.73
N TYR A 200 1.10 26.01 16.22
CA TYR A 200 1.74 25.20 15.17
C TYR A 200 1.89 26.01 13.89
N ARG A 201 3.04 25.84 13.25
CA ARG A 201 3.31 26.41 11.94
C ARG A 201 3.95 25.36 11.05
N TRP A 202 3.30 25.05 9.96
CA TRP A 202 3.88 24.20 8.94
C TRP A 202 5.19 24.81 8.42
N PRO A 203 6.30 24.05 8.43
CA PRO A 203 7.59 24.57 8.00
C PRO A 203 7.60 24.89 6.49
N LYS A 204 7.88 26.14 6.13
CA LYS A 204 7.87 26.59 4.72
C LYS A 204 8.83 25.79 3.82
N PHE A 205 9.94 25.29 4.35
CA PHE A 205 10.91 24.50 3.59
C PHE A 205 10.38 23.12 3.17
N LEU A 206 9.29 22.64 3.76
CA LEU A 206 8.62 21.41 3.38
C LEU A 206 7.67 21.59 2.17
N GLY A 207 7.44 22.82 1.71
CA GLY A 207 6.54 23.13 0.61
C GLY A 207 5.06 23.16 1.05
N LYS A 208 4.13 22.85 0.13
CA LYS A 208 2.70 22.76 0.43
C LYS A 208 2.44 21.60 1.40
N ASP A 209 1.55 21.83 2.35
CA ASP A 209 1.07 20.79 3.26
C ASP A 209 0.15 19.83 2.51
N SER A 210 0.62 18.62 2.25
CA SER A 210 -0.09 17.64 1.43
C SER A 210 -1.38 17.17 2.12
N ASN A 211 -2.49 17.24 1.38
CA ASN A 211 -3.82 16.86 1.85
C ASN A 211 -4.44 15.83 0.90
N PRO A 212 -4.66 14.58 1.31
CA PRO A 212 -5.25 13.54 0.45
C PRO A 212 -6.60 13.93 -0.14
N SER A 213 -7.44 14.64 0.63
CA SER A 213 -8.77 15.05 0.18
C SER A 213 -8.74 15.94 -1.08
N ASP A 214 -7.65 16.72 -1.27
CA ASP A 214 -7.49 17.57 -2.46
C ASP A 214 -7.44 16.74 -3.76
N HIS A 215 -7.05 15.48 -3.68
CA HIS A 215 -6.94 14.52 -4.79
C HIS A 215 -8.11 13.55 -4.83
N LEU A 216 -8.53 13.01 -3.67
CA LEU A 216 -9.62 12.03 -3.57
C LEU A 216 -10.94 12.57 -4.12
N GLN A 217 -11.21 13.88 -3.96
CA GLN A 217 -12.42 14.53 -4.51
C GLN A 217 -12.48 14.54 -6.06
N HIS A 218 -11.42 14.18 -6.75
CA HIS A 218 -11.34 14.12 -8.21
C HIS A 218 -11.33 12.68 -8.74
N LEU A 219 -11.39 11.68 -7.86
CA LEU A 219 -11.37 10.28 -8.24
C LEU A 219 -12.79 9.70 -8.22
N ASP A 220 -13.13 9.02 -9.29
CA ASP A 220 -14.41 8.33 -9.45
C ASP A 220 -14.18 6.80 -9.44
N VAL A 221 -13.59 6.32 -8.34
CA VAL A 221 -13.28 4.91 -8.12
C VAL A 221 -13.60 4.50 -6.68
N PRO A 222 -14.06 3.27 -6.43
CA PRO A 222 -14.30 2.78 -5.09
C PRO A 222 -13.00 2.73 -4.28
N GLY A 223 -13.11 3.04 -3.00
CA GLY A 223 -11.98 3.02 -2.08
C GLY A 223 -12.31 2.44 -0.71
N LEU A 224 -11.42 1.64 -0.15
CA LEU A 224 -11.51 1.09 1.19
C LEU A 224 -10.36 1.55 2.07
N TRP A 225 -10.67 2.02 3.28
CA TRP A 225 -9.69 2.28 4.33
C TRP A 225 -9.91 1.34 5.52
N ILE A 226 -8.83 0.72 6.00
CA ILE A 226 -8.83 -0.08 7.23
C ILE A 226 -8.16 0.73 8.33
N PHE A 227 -8.88 0.98 9.41
CA PHE A 227 -8.38 1.72 10.57
C PHE A 227 -8.35 0.87 11.83
N GLY A 228 -7.39 1.19 12.71
CA GLY A 228 -7.33 0.73 14.08
C GLY A 228 -7.85 1.81 15.03
N GLY A 229 -8.82 1.50 15.90
CA GLY A 229 -9.35 2.46 16.87
C GLY A 229 -8.39 2.81 18.01
N ARG A 230 -7.25 2.12 18.07
CA ARG A 230 -6.16 2.39 19.03
C ARG A 230 -4.90 2.94 18.36
N ASP A 231 -5.01 3.37 17.11
CA ASP A 231 -3.91 3.93 16.33
C ASP A 231 -3.45 5.26 16.93
N GLY A 232 -2.20 5.31 17.38
CA GLY A 232 -1.58 6.51 17.95
C GLY A 232 -0.71 7.28 16.96
N SER A 233 -0.56 6.81 15.73
CA SER A 233 0.27 7.46 14.72
C SER A 233 -0.53 8.41 13.83
N ILE A 234 -1.78 8.05 13.48
CA ILE A 234 -2.64 8.91 12.66
C ILE A 234 -3.94 9.27 13.38
N PRO A 235 -4.51 10.48 13.15
CA PRO A 235 -5.82 10.87 13.69
C PRO A 235 -6.93 10.16 12.91
N VAL A 236 -7.33 8.97 13.39
CA VAL A 236 -8.34 8.11 12.75
C VAL A 236 -9.69 8.80 12.70
N ASP A 237 -10.10 9.46 13.78
CA ASP A 237 -11.37 10.22 13.88
C ASP A 237 -11.46 11.31 12.79
N LEU A 238 -10.40 12.07 12.58
CA LEU A 238 -10.34 13.09 11.54
C LEU A 238 -10.36 12.48 10.14
N SER A 239 -9.65 11.35 9.95
CA SER A 239 -9.62 10.64 8.66
C SER A 239 -10.99 10.09 8.30
N ILE A 240 -11.70 9.49 9.24
CA ILE A 240 -13.08 9.02 9.08
C ILE A 240 -14.01 10.19 8.73
N GLN A 241 -13.95 11.29 9.49
CA GLN A 241 -14.78 12.47 9.22
C GLN A 241 -14.60 12.99 7.78
N ARG A 242 -13.39 12.88 7.22
CA ARG A 242 -13.14 13.33 5.85
C ARG A 242 -13.64 12.34 4.81
N LEU A 243 -13.50 11.04 5.07
CA LEU A 243 -14.09 10.02 4.21
C LEU A 243 -15.62 10.14 4.19
N ASP A 244 -16.26 10.35 5.34
CA ASP A 244 -17.72 10.57 5.42
C ASP A 244 -18.15 11.76 4.55
N ARG A 245 -17.43 12.89 4.63
CA ARG A 245 -17.71 14.08 3.78
C ARG A 245 -17.54 13.79 2.28
N LEU A 246 -16.53 13.01 1.90
CA LEU A 246 -16.32 12.61 0.51
C LEU A 246 -17.45 11.67 0.04
N SER A 247 -17.88 10.74 0.90
CA SER A 247 -19.00 9.84 0.61
C SER A 247 -20.34 10.61 0.51
N GLU A 248 -20.57 11.61 1.37
CA GLU A 248 -21.72 12.53 1.27
C GLU A 248 -21.69 13.36 -0.02
N ALA A 249 -20.52 13.63 -0.58
CA ALA A 249 -20.34 14.30 -1.86
C ALA A 249 -20.50 13.35 -3.07
N GLY A 250 -20.74 12.06 -2.84
CA GLY A 250 -21.04 11.06 -3.88
C GLY A 250 -19.90 10.13 -4.25
N HIS A 251 -18.76 10.18 -3.53
CA HIS A 251 -17.65 9.25 -3.77
C HIS A 251 -17.90 7.89 -3.10
N GLU A 252 -17.51 6.81 -3.74
CA GLU A 252 -17.67 5.44 -3.23
C GLU A 252 -16.53 5.05 -2.27
N TYR A 253 -16.38 5.79 -1.16
CA TYR A 253 -15.37 5.52 -0.14
C TYR A 253 -15.96 4.87 1.09
N GLU A 254 -15.39 3.74 1.47
CA GLU A 254 -15.76 2.94 2.63
C GLU A 254 -14.61 2.88 3.63
N TYR A 255 -14.91 2.65 4.91
CA TYR A 255 -13.89 2.28 5.89
C TYR A 255 -14.37 1.16 6.81
N ILE A 256 -13.41 0.43 7.38
CA ILE A 256 -13.64 -0.54 8.45
C ILE A 256 -12.78 -0.16 9.64
N LEU A 257 -13.43 0.11 10.79
CA LEU A 257 -12.76 0.44 12.04
C LEU A 257 -12.69 -0.77 12.97
N TYR A 258 -11.48 -1.23 13.25
CA TYR A 258 -11.21 -2.27 14.25
C TYR A 258 -10.84 -1.61 15.58
N SER A 259 -11.81 -1.44 16.48
CA SER A 259 -11.71 -0.66 17.71
C SER A 259 -10.54 -1.07 18.64
N HIS A 260 -10.11 -2.34 18.57
CA HIS A 260 -9.07 -2.91 19.43
C HIS A 260 -7.66 -2.99 18.78
N LEU A 261 -7.53 -2.61 17.50
CA LEU A 261 -6.26 -2.63 16.78
C LEU A 261 -5.61 -1.25 16.75
N GLY A 262 -4.29 -1.22 16.66
CA GLY A 262 -3.49 -0.02 16.49
C GLY A 262 -3.07 0.22 15.05
N HIS A 263 -1.97 0.98 14.86
CA HIS A 263 -1.45 1.36 13.55
C HIS A 263 -1.07 0.17 12.66
N ASN A 264 -0.37 -0.81 13.23
CA ASN A 264 0.11 -1.99 12.50
C ASN A 264 -0.97 -3.09 12.40
N ASN A 265 -2.13 -2.78 11.84
CA ASN A 265 -3.29 -3.69 11.80
C ASN A 265 -3.34 -4.61 10.58
N MET A 266 -2.60 -4.34 9.51
CA MET A 266 -2.62 -5.11 8.25
C MET A 266 -2.48 -6.64 8.45
N PRO A 267 -1.59 -7.18 9.31
CA PRO A 267 -1.49 -8.64 9.50
C PRO A 267 -2.77 -9.31 9.97
N LYS A 268 -3.62 -8.60 10.72
CA LYS A 268 -4.88 -9.10 11.30
C LYS A 268 -6.10 -8.80 10.43
N THR A 269 -5.98 -7.88 9.49
CA THR A 269 -7.11 -7.36 8.69
C THR A 269 -6.91 -7.58 7.19
N PHE A 270 -5.88 -8.31 6.80
CA PHE A 270 -5.54 -8.59 5.41
C PHE A 270 -6.72 -9.17 4.62
N GLU A 271 -7.41 -10.14 5.21
CA GLU A 271 -8.54 -10.83 4.58
C GLU A 271 -9.74 -9.89 4.32
N SER A 272 -9.88 -8.82 5.09
CA SER A 272 -10.94 -7.81 4.87
C SER A 272 -10.74 -7.07 3.56
N VAL A 273 -9.49 -6.66 3.26
CA VAL A 273 -9.15 -6.02 1.98
C VAL A 273 -9.28 -7.00 0.83
N VAL A 274 -8.79 -8.23 1.00
CA VAL A 274 -8.93 -9.27 -0.05
C VAL A 274 -10.40 -9.54 -0.36
N SER A 275 -11.23 -9.68 0.66
CA SER A 275 -12.67 -9.91 0.49
C SER A 275 -13.36 -8.74 -0.18
N TRP A 276 -12.98 -7.51 0.17
CA TRP A 276 -13.49 -6.30 -0.45
C TRP A 276 -13.09 -6.22 -1.93
N ILE A 277 -11.82 -6.45 -2.27
CA ILE A 277 -11.35 -6.49 -3.67
C ILE A 277 -12.17 -7.52 -4.46
N LYS A 278 -12.33 -8.74 -3.94
CA LYS A 278 -13.13 -9.78 -4.59
C LYS A 278 -14.56 -9.34 -4.86
N ARG A 279 -15.17 -8.57 -3.96
CA ARG A 279 -16.56 -8.07 -4.10
C ARG A 279 -16.70 -7.03 -5.21
N ILE A 280 -15.73 -6.15 -5.37
CA ILE A 280 -15.83 -5.03 -6.31
C ILE A 280 -15.41 -5.39 -7.75
N VAL A 281 -14.65 -6.47 -7.95
CA VAL A 281 -14.16 -6.88 -9.27
C VAL A 281 -15.05 -7.95 -9.94
N HIS A 282 -16.07 -8.41 -9.23
CA HIS A 282 -17.11 -9.34 -9.70
C HIS A 282 -18.46 -8.64 -9.80
#